data_f96b449a15ad077c9035f3f5d57b17f4
#
_entry.id   f96b449a15ad077c9035f3f5d57b17f4
#
_cell.length_a   1.000
_cell.length_b   1.000
_cell.length_c   1.000
_cell.angle_alpha   90.00
_cell.angle_beta   90.00
_cell.angle_gamma   90.00
#
_symmetry.space_group_name_H-M   'P 1'
#
loop_
_entity.id
_entity.type
_entity.pdbx_description
1 polymer ?
#
loop_
_entity_poly.entity_id
_entity_poly.type
_entity_poly.pdbx_seq_one_letter_code
_entity_poly.pdbx_strand_id
1 'polypeptide(L)'
;MVDEKIFWGLDIGTDSVGWAVTNSEYKLKKYKNNLMWGVHLFDEAKQSAERRSFRTARRRLDRRKQRIILLQEFFVRAVCEKDENFFRRLKESALLPEDAEHRTNNIFFDDPDYTDKDYFEEYPTIHHLICELMESKEPHDVRLVYLACIYLLAHRGHFLL
;
A
#
# COMPACT_ATOMS: atom_id res chain seq x y z
N MET A 1 59.38 17.79 -22.13
CA MET A 1 58.03 18.30 -21.77
C MET A 1 57.94 18.11 -20.27
N VAL A 2 57.74 19.17 -19.51
CA VAL A 2 57.55 19.06 -18.05
C VAL A 2 56.13 18.50 -17.85
N ASP A 3 56.00 17.33 -17.23
CA ASP A 3 54.71 16.76 -16.85
C ASP A 3 54.08 17.67 -15.78
N GLU A 4 53.26 18.61 -16.22
CA GLU A 4 52.55 19.54 -15.36
C GLU A 4 51.38 18.74 -14.69
N LYS A 5 51.45 18.57 -13.36
CA LYS A 5 50.40 17.91 -12.58
C LYS A 5 49.13 18.74 -12.63
N ILE A 6 48.04 18.09 -12.95
CA ILE A 6 46.69 18.66 -13.02
C ILE A 6 45.85 18.07 -11.91
N PHE A 7 45.12 18.91 -11.21
CA PHE A 7 44.19 18.49 -10.14
C PHE A 7 42.76 18.80 -10.58
N TRP A 8 41.88 17.86 -10.34
CA TRP A 8 40.46 17.98 -10.59
C TRP A 8 39.71 17.99 -9.28
N GLY A 9 39.09 19.11 -8.93
CA GLY A 9 38.25 19.29 -7.75
C GLY A 9 36.78 19.12 -8.10
N LEU A 10 36.06 18.37 -7.28
CA LEU A 10 34.61 18.23 -7.36
C LEU A 10 33.99 18.61 -6.02
N ASP A 11 32.94 19.42 -6.08
CA ASP A 11 32.07 19.74 -4.94
C ASP A 11 30.67 19.20 -5.23
N ILE A 12 30.25 18.19 -4.47
CA ILE A 12 29.00 17.44 -4.72
C ILE A 12 28.00 17.82 -3.65
N GLY A 13 27.01 18.65 -4.03
CA GLY A 13 25.86 19.03 -3.21
C GLY A 13 24.64 18.13 -3.43
N THR A 14 23.51 18.50 -2.82
CA THR A 14 22.22 17.83 -2.96
C THR A 14 21.47 18.17 -4.23
N ASP A 15 21.78 19.29 -4.84
CA ASP A 15 21.13 19.92 -5.99
C ASP A 15 22.13 20.43 -7.04
N SER A 16 23.44 20.27 -6.80
CA SER A 16 24.48 20.77 -7.67
C SER A 16 25.77 19.95 -7.61
N VAL A 17 26.51 19.98 -8.70
CA VAL A 17 27.92 19.53 -8.75
C VAL A 17 28.77 20.65 -9.29
N GLY A 18 29.64 21.18 -8.44
CA GLY A 18 30.72 22.11 -8.82
C GLY A 18 31.95 21.33 -9.26
N TRP A 19 32.69 21.87 -10.23
CA TRP A 19 33.96 21.30 -10.66
C TRP A 19 34.96 22.39 -11.03
N ALA A 20 36.24 22.13 -10.81
CA ALA A 20 37.31 22.98 -11.18
C ALA A 20 38.59 22.21 -11.55
N VAL A 21 39.36 22.70 -12.48
CA VAL A 21 40.65 22.13 -12.86
C VAL A 21 41.75 23.13 -12.57
N THR A 22 42.74 22.72 -11.76
CA THR A 22 43.85 23.57 -11.35
C THR A 22 45.22 22.93 -11.63
N ASN A 23 46.27 23.76 -11.60
CA ASN A 23 47.64 23.29 -11.62
C ASN A 23 48.16 23.05 -10.17
N SER A 24 49.45 22.73 -10.04
CA SER A 24 50.11 22.49 -8.74
C SER A 24 50.14 23.71 -7.81
N GLU A 25 49.91 24.90 -8.32
CA GLU A 25 49.81 26.15 -7.57
C GLU A 25 48.36 26.54 -7.23
N TYR A 26 47.40 25.63 -7.47
CA TYR A 26 45.97 25.87 -7.33
C TYR A 26 45.38 26.99 -8.19
N LYS A 27 46.08 27.35 -9.29
CA LYS A 27 45.53 28.29 -10.26
C LYS A 27 44.65 27.58 -11.29
N LEU A 28 43.48 28.15 -11.59
CA LEU A 28 42.57 27.62 -12.60
C LEU A 28 43.24 27.50 -13.98
N LYS A 29 43.11 26.32 -14.55
CA LYS A 29 43.55 26.07 -15.94
C LYS A 29 42.57 26.69 -16.92
N LYS A 30 43.09 26.98 -18.12
CA LYS A 30 42.30 27.46 -19.26
C LYS A 30 42.32 26.42 -20.36
N TYR A 31 41.18 26.22 -20.97
CA TYR A 31 41.06 25.48 -22.22
C TYR A 31 40.35 26.36 -23.28
N LYS A 32 40.97 26.52 -24.44
CA LYS A 32 40.48 27.42 -25.52
C LYS A 32 40.07 28.81 -24.99
N ASN A 33 40.92 29.43 -24.18
CA ASN A 33 40.70 30.72 -23.53
C ASN A 33 39.63 30.79 -22.43
N ASN A 34 38.91 29.71 -22.13
CA ASN A 34 37.91 29.64 -21.06
C ASN A 34 38.55 29.04 -19.82
N LEU A 35 38.18 29.55 -18.63
CA LEU A 35 38.55 28.96 -17.36
C LEU A 35 37.84 27.62 -17.19
N MET A 36 38.59 26.61 -16.72
CA MET A 36 38.06 25.26 -16.52
C MET A 36 37.44 25.12 -15.14
N TRP A 37 36.26 25.67 -15.00
CA TRP A 37 35.38 25.52 -13.84
C TRP A 37 33.93 25.62 -14.26
N GLY A 38 33.03 25.07 -13.45
CA GLY A 38 31.61 25.20 -13.72
C GLY A 38 30.78 24.57 -12.63
N VAL A 39 29.47 24.75 -12.72
CA VAL A 39 28.47 24.14 -11.83
C VAL A 39 27.38 23.54 -12.72
N HIS A 40 27.01 22.31 -12.43
CA HIS A 40 25.84 21.67 -12.99
C HIS A 40 24.75 21.61 -11.92
N LEU A 41 23.61 22.25 -12.22
CA LEU A 41 22.44 22.25 -11.34
C LEU A 41 21.47 21.16 -11.79
N PHE A 42 20.86 20.49 -10.84
CA PHE A 42 19.84 19.46 -11.06
C PHE A 42 18.79 19.53 -9.95
N ASP A 43 17.64 18.85 -10.13
CA ASP A 43 16.61 18.82 -9.14
C ASP A 43 17.12 18.20 -7.84
N GLU A 44 16.76 18.82 -6.71
CA GLU A 44 17.19 18.36 -5.39
C GLU A 44 16.85 16.87 -5.17
N ALA A 45 17.81 16.10 -4.76
CA ALA A 45 17.62 14.68 -4.45
C ALA A 45 16.69 14.51 -3.24
N LYS A 46 15.65 13.71 -3.41
CA LYS A 46 14.73 13.38 -2.31
C LYS A 46 15.48 12.85 -1.11
N GLN A 47 15.23 13.45 0.05
CA GLN A 47 15.87 13.07 1.29
C GLN A 47 15.59 11.60 1.66
N SER A 48 16.55 10.97 2.31
CA SER A 48 16.44 9.57 2.72
C SER A 48 15.25 9.32 3.67
N ALA A 49 14.87 10.31 4.47
CA ALA A 49 13.72 10.27 5.37
C ALA A 49 12.41 10.12 4.60
N GLU A 50 12.21 10.89 3.53
CA GLU A 50 11.03 10.82 2.68
C GLU A 50 10.91 9.45 2.00
N ARG A 51 12.00 8.97 1.39
CA ARG A 51 12.04 7.63 0.79
C ARG A 51 11.77 6.51 1.79
N ARG A 52 12.23 6.67 3.03
CA ARG A 52 11.96 5.74 4.14
C ARG A 52 10.48 5.75 4.51
N SER A 53 9.85 6.92 4.57
CA SER A 53 8.41 7.08 4.84
C SER A 53 7.57 6.36 3.80
N PHE A 54 7.78 6.61 2.52
CA PHE A 54 7.07 5.92 1.44
C PHE A 54 7.25 4.39 1.47
N ARG A 55 8.47 3.92 1.71
CA ARG A 55 8.74 2.49 1.86
C ARG A 55 8.00 1.87 3.04
N THR A 56 7.94 2.58 4.16
CA THR A 56 7.22 2.13 5.35
C THR A 56 5.71 2.07 5.11
N ALA A 57 5.14 3.11 4.47
CA ALA A 57 3.73 3.14 4.10
C ALA A 57 3.36 1.98 3.17
N ARG A 58 4.14 1.76 2.10
CA ARG A 58 3.93 0.63 1.19
C ARG A 58 3.96 -0.71 1.92
N ARG A 59 4.96 -0.96 2.76
CA ARG A 59 5.06 -2.21 3.53
C ARG A 59 3.88 -2.42 4.49
N ARG A 60 3.32 -1.34 5.04
CA ARG A 60 2.11 -1.41 5.88
C ARG A 60 0.90 -1.85 5.07
N LEU A 61 0.71 -1.26 3.88
CA LEU A 61 -0.36 -1.62 2.97
C LEU A 61 -0.25 -3.07 2.50
N ASP A 62 0.95 -3.50 2.11
CA ASP A 62 1.20 -4.88 1.66
C ASP A 62 0.88 -5.89 2.78
N ARG A 63 1.33 -5.64 4.01
CA ARG A 63 1.00 -6.51 5.15
C ARG A 63 -0.50 -6.55 5.45
N ARG A 64 -1.21 -5.42 5.29
CA ARG A 64 -2.67 -5.38 5.45
C ARG A 64 -3.35 -6.25 4.39
N LYS A 65 -2.97 -6.11 3.13
CA LYS A 65 -3.49 -6.94 2.03
C LYS A 65 -3.23 -8.43 2.27
N GLN A 66 -2.00 -8.79 2.63
CA GLN A 66 -1.64 -10.19 2.91
C GLN A 66 -2.48 -10.79 4.05
N ARG A 67 -2.71 -10.07 5.14
CA ARG A 67 -3.56 -10.55 6.23
C ARG A 67 -4.99 -10.82 5.79
N ILE A 68 -5.56 -9.96 4.93
CA ILE A 68 -6.91 -10.16 4.40
C ILE A 68 -6.95 -11.40 3.49
N ILE A 69 -5.93 -11.61 2.66
CA ILE A 69 -5.81 -12.79 1.81
C ILE A 69 -5.73 -14.07 2.67
N LEU A 70 -4.86 -14.10 3.68
CA LEU A 70 -4.73 -15.23 4.59
C LEU A 70 -6.03 -15.52 5.35
N LEU A 71 -6.76 -14.48 5.78
CA LEU A 71 -8.06 -14.67 6.37
C LEU A 71 -9.04 -15.31 5.38
N GLN A 72 -9.09 -14.82 4.16
CA GLN A 72 -9.94 -15.40 3.13
C GLN A 72 -9.59 -16.87 2.86
N GLU A 73 -8.30 -17.20 2.73
CA GLU A 73 -7.83 -18.59 2.55
C GLU A 73 -8.27 -19.50 3.71
N PHE A 74 -8.22 -18.99 4.94
CA PHE A 74 -8.66 -19.75 6.11
C PHE A 74 -10.16 -20.05 6.08
N PHE A 75 -10.98 -19.11 5.63
CA PHE A 75 -12.44 -19.26 5.63
C PHE A 75 -13.00 -19.85 4.33
N VAL A 76 -12.22 -19.88 3.22
CA VAL A 76 -12.73 -20.20 1.88
C VAL A 76 -13.49 -21.52 1.83
N ARG A 77 -12.99 -22.57 2.47
CA ARG A 77 -13.62 -23.89 2.46
C ARG A 77 -15.00 -23.86 3.12
N ALA A 78 -15.05 -23.39 4.36
CA ALA A 78 -16.29 -23.39 5.14
C ALA A 78 -17.35 -22.42 4.56
N VAL A 79 -16.92 -21.29 4.00
CA VAL A 79 -17.82 -20.33 3.38
C VAL A 79 -18.33 -20.85 2.03
N CYS A 80 -17.46 -21.40 1.17
CA CYS A 80 -17.88 -21.91 -0.14
C CYS A 80 -18.73 -23.18 -0.05
N GLU A 81 -18.61 -23.98 1.01
CA GLU A 81 -19.53 -25.10 1.28
C GLU A 81 -20.98 -24.60 1.50
N LYS A 82 -21.15 -23.38 1.97
CA LYS A 82 -22.46 -22.77 2.24
C LYS A 82 -22.94 -21.86 1.11
N ASP A 83 -22.02 -21.08 0.54
CA ASP A 83 -22.28 -20.10 -0.52
C ASP A 83 -21.05 -19.95 -1.43
N GLU A 84 -21.08 -20.64 -2.56
CA GLU A 84 -19.96 -20.68 -3.51
C GLU A 84 -19.62 -19.30 -4.08
N ASN A 85 -20.61 -18.42 -4.23
CA ASN A 85 -20.46 -17.11 -4.86
C ASN A 85 -20.15 -15.96 -3.89
N PHE A 86 -20.11 -16.22 -2.58
CA PHE A 86 -19.93 -15.20 -1.56
C PHE A 86 -18.70 -14.32 -1.80
N PHE A 87 -17.51 -14.93 -1.96
CA PHE A 87 -16.27 -14.17 -2.20
C PHE A 87 -16.22 -13.46 -3.55
N ARG A 88 -16.95 -13.97 -4.54
CA ARG A 88 -17.08 -13.31 -5.84
C ARG A 88 -17.91 -12.04 -5.69
N ARG A 89 -19.08 -12.11 -5.07
CA ARG A 89 -19.96 -10.95 -4.82
C ARG A 89 -19.23 -9.85 -4.06
N LEU A 90 -18.44 -10.18 -3.06
CA LEU A 90 -17.62 -9.21 -2.31
C LEU A 90 -16.56 -8.49 -3.16
N LYS A 91 -16.16 -9.05 -4.30
CA LYS A 91 -15.16 -8.49 -5.21
C LYS A 91 -15.76 -7.80 -6.41
N GLU A 92 -17.04 -8.01 -6.68
CA GLU A 92 -17.74 -7.40 -7.82
C GLU A 92 -17.71 -5.88 -7.72
N SER A 93 -17.56 -5.23 -8.89
CA SER A 93 -17.50 -3.79 -8.99
C SER A 93 -18.60 -3.27 -9.91
N ALA A 94 -19.27 -2.20 -9.47
CA ALA A 94 -20.23 -1.50 -10.32
C ALA A 94 -19.58 -0.84 -11.55
N LEU A 95 -18.25 -0.68 -11.53
CA LEU A 95 -17.50 0.02 -12.57
C LEU A 95 -16.95 -0.91 -13.66
N LEU A 96 -16.91 -2.23 -13.41
CA LEU A 96 -16.40 -3.20 -14.38
C LEU A 96 -17.56 -3.79 -15.19
N PRO A 97 -17.53 -3.65 -16.55
CA PRO A 97 -18.56 -4.23 -17.42
C PRO A 97 -18.68 -5.76 -17.30
N GLU A 98 -17.57 -6.43 -17.03
CA GLU A 98 -17.45 -7.87 -16.89
C GLU A 98 -18.27 -8.41 -15.71
N ASP A 99 -18.46 -7.61 -14.68
CA ASP A 99 -19.25 -7.96 -13.50
C ASP A 99 -20.76 -7.77 -13.72
N ALA A 100 -21.17 -7.09 -14.81
CA ALA A 100 -22.55 -6.69 -15.03
C ALA A 100 -23.50 -7.90 -15.26
N GLU A 101 -23.03 -8.95 -15.92
CA GLU A 101 -23.84 -10.14 -16.24
C GLU A 101 -24.13 -11.02 -15.00
N HIS A 102 -23.29 -10.94 -13.98
CA HIS A 102 -23.38 -11.78 -12.79
C HIS A 102 -23.78 -11.01 -11.53
N ARG A 103 -24.10 -9.72 -11.69
CA ARG A 103 -24.43 -8.88 -10.54
C ARG A 103 -25.78 -9.26 -9.95
N THR A 104 -25.77 -9.57 -8.66
CA THR A 104 -26.98 -9.67 -7.85
C THR A 104 -27.20 -8.34 -7.12
N ASN A 105 -28.44 -8.11 -6.67
CA ASN A 105 -28.73 -6.93 -5.84
C ASN A 105 -28.19 -7.08 -4.41
N ASN A 106 -27.83 -8.29 -4.03
CA ASN A 106 -27.32 -8.65 -2.70
C ASN A 106 -25.82 -8.89 -2.76
N ILE A 107 -25.07 -8.30 -1.83
CA ILE A 107 -23.60 -8.39 -1.77
C ILE A 107 -23.16 -9.45 -0.77
N PHE A 108 -23.74 -9.42 0.44
CA PHE A 108 -23.34 -10.31 1.54
C PHE A 108 -24.16 -11.61 1.54
N PHE A 109 -25.48 -11.51 1.45
CA PHE A 109 -26.38 -12.64 1.58
C PHE A 109 -27.40 -12.65 0.43
N ASP A 110 -27.44 -13.73 -0.31
CA ASP A 110 -28.31 -13.93 -1.47
C ASP A 110 -29.03 -15.29 -1.33
N ASP A 111 -29.36 -15.65 -0.10
CA ASP A 111 -30.11 -16.88 0.20
C ASP A 111 -31.62 -16.63 0.02
N PRO A 112 -32.42 -17.68 -0.24
CA PRO A 112 -33.89 -17.53 -0.40
C PRO A 112 -34.56 -17.00 0.88
N ASP A 113 -34.02 -17.33 2.05
CA ASP A 113 -34.61 -17.03 3.37
C ASP A 113 -33.87 -15.91 4.11
N TYR A 114 -32.70 -15.46 3.62
CA TYR A 114 -31.87 -14.46 4.28
C TYR A 114 -31.09 -13.62 3.27
N THR A 115 -31.43 -12.36 3.21
CA THR A 115 -30.89 -11.39 2.25
C THR A 115 -30.11 -10.28 2.94
N ASP A 116 -29.45 -9.42 2.16
CA ASP A 116 -28.78 -8.22 2.67
C ASP A 116 -29.73 -7.33 3.49
N LYS A 117 -31.01 -7.29 3.11
CA LYS A 117 -32.01 -6.50 3.85
C LYS A 117 -32.20 -7.04 5.26
N ASP A 118 -32.36 -8.35 5.38
CA ASP A 118 -32.54 -9.01 6.67
C ASP A 118 -31.30 -8.84 7.54
N TYR A 119 -30.11 -8.96 6.92
CA TYR A 119 -28.84 -8.71 7.60
C TYR A 119 -28.74 -7.28 8.17
N PHE A 120 -29.13 -6.26 7.40
CA PHE A 120 -29.05 -4.87 7.88
C PHE A 120 -30.18 -4.49 8.86
N GLU A 121 -31.31 -5.23 8.83
CA GLU A 121 -32.34 -5.09 9.86
C GLU A 121 -31.88 -5.70 11.19
N GLU A 122 -31.22 -6.84 11.15
CA GLU A 122 -30.68 -7.54 12.33
C GLU A 122 -29.42 -6.82 12.87
N TYR A 123 -28.50 -6.46 11.97
CA TYR A 123 -27.23 -5.78 12.31
C TYR A 123 -27.13 -4.43 11.63
N PRO A 124 -27.70 -3.35 12.19
CA PRO A 124 -27.63 -2.02 11.60
C PRO A 124 -26.19 -1.51 11.41
N THR A 125 -25.25 -2.01 12.21
CA THR A 125 -23.82 -1.75 12.05
C THR A 125 -23.01 -3.01 12.31
N ILE A 126 -21.83 -3.09 11.72
CA ILE A 126 -20.89 -4.20 11.96
C ILE A 126 -20.51 -4.37 13.44
N HIS A 127 -20.62 -3.32 14.25
CA HIS A 127 -20.34 -3.38 15.68
C HIS A 127 -21.41 -4.17 16.44
N HIS A 128 -22.69 -4.11 16.03
CA HIS A 128 -23.74 -4.94 16.61
C HIS A 128 -23.45 -6.42 16.38
N LEU A 129 -23.08 -6.78 15.15
CA LEU A 129 -22.64 -8.14 14.81
C LEU A 129 -21.43 -8.59 15.67
N ILE A 130 -20.43 -7.75 15.83
CA ILE A 130 -19.24 -8.08 16.62
C ILE A 130 -19.62 -8.30 18.09
N CYS A 131 -20.47 -7.44 18.67
CA CYS A 131 -20.93 -7.61 20.06
C CYS A 131 -21.70 -8.91 20.23
N GLU A 132 -22.62 -9.22 19.34
CA GLU A 132 -23.37 -10.46 19.39
C GLU A 132 -22.47 -11.70 19.30
N LEU A 133 -21.54 -11.73 18.35
CA LEU A 133 -20.57 -12.82 18.21
C LEU A 133 -19.66 -13.01 19.46
N MET A 134 -19.44 -11.94 20.22
CA MET A 134 -18.66 -12.00 21.47
C MET A 134 -19.47 -12.46 22.67
N GLU A 135 -20.76 -12.15 22.72
CA GLU A 135 -21.64 -12.42 23.86
C GLU A 135 -22.40 -13.76 23.74
N SER A 136 -22.75 -14.11 22.49
CA SER A 136 -23.48 -15.34 22.20
C SER A 136 -22.60 -16.58 22.37
N LYS A 137 -23.21 -17.66 22.86
CA LYS A 137 -22.62 -19.01 22.92
C LYS A 137 -23.17 -19.93 21.82
N GLU A 138 -24.12 -19.45 21.05
CA GLU A 138 -24.73 -20.20 19.96
C GLU A 138 -23.84 -20.19 18.71
N PRO A 139 -23.91 -21.24 17.89
CA PRO A 139 -23.19 -21.27 16.65
C PRO A 139 -23.78 -20.26 15.64
N HIS A 140 -22.95 -19.41 15.09
CA HIS A 140 -23.35 -18.43 14.07
C HIS A 140 -22.98 -18.87 12.66
N ASP A 141 -23.60 -18.23 11.66
CA ASP A 141 -23.21 -18.40 10.27
C ASP A 141 -21.74 -18.01 10.08
N VAL A 142 -20.99 -18.90 9.43
CA VAL A 142 -19.56 -18.70 9.16
C VAL A 142 -19.28 -17.42 8.34
N ARG A 143 -20.23 -16.98 7.50
CA ARG A 143 -20.15 -15.75 6.72
C ARG A 143 -20.20 -14.52 7.60
N LEU A 144 -21.07 -14.51 8.64
CA LEU A 144 -21.13 -13.45 9.65
C LEU A 144 -19.80 -13.34 10.42
N VAL A 145 -19.26 -14.48 10.84
CA VAL A 145 -17.95 -14.53 11.50
C VAL A 145 -16.85 -13.98 10.59
N TYR A 146 -16.86 -14.35 9.30
CA TYR A 146 -15.91 -13.82 8.32
C TYR A 146 -16.02 -12.30 8.18
N LEU A 147 -17.25 -11.75 8.06
CA LEU A 147 -17.47 -10.29 7.95
C LEU A 147 -16.95 -9.53 9.16
N ALA A 148 -17.19 -10.04 10.37
CA ALA A 148 -16.66 -9.46 11.60
C ALA A 148 -15.11 -9.50 11.61
N CYS A 149 -14.53 -10.65 11.28
CA CYS A 149 -13.07 -10.82 11.26
C CYS A 149 -12.38 -9.94 10.22
N ILE A 150 -12.91 -9.81 8.99
CA ILE A 150 -12.33 -8.96 7.96
C ILE A 150 -12.39 -7.48 8.37
N TYR A 151 -13.49 -7.04 8.99
CA TYR A 151 -13.62 -5.69 9.52
C TYR A 151 -12.55 -5.40 10.59
N LEU A 152 -12.43 -6.28 11.59
CA LEU A 152 -11.43 -6.13 12.65
C LEU A 152 -10.00 -6.10 12.09
N LEU A 153 -9.65 -6.99 11.16
CA LEU A 153 -8.31 -7.00 10.53
C LEU A 153 -8.05 -5.77 9.65
N ALA A 154 -9.08 -5.27 8.96
CA ALA A 154 -8.96 -4.09 8.13
C ALA A 154 -8.78 -2.80 8.94
N HIS A 155 -9.39 -2.71 10.12
CA HIS A 155 -9.45 -1.51 10.95
C HIS A 155 -8.62 -1.60 12.24
N ARG A 156 -7.95 -2.75 12.49
CA ARG A 156 -7.09 -2.86 13.66
C ARG A 156 -6.04 -1.76 13.65
N GLY A 157 -5.98 -1.00 14.74
CA GLY A 157 -4.96 0.00 14.98
C GLY A 157 -3.56 -0.61 15.12
N HIS A 158 -2.54 0.23 15.23
CA HIS A 158 -1.24 -0.20 15.70
C HIS A 158 -1.37 -0.62 17.17
N PHE A 159 -1.00 -1.86 17.47
CA PHE A 159 -0.63 -2.17 18.83
C PHE A 159 0.69 -1.43 19.10
N LEU A 160 0.61 -0.35 19.81
CA LEU A 160 1.75 0.20 20.52
C LEU A 160 1.95 -0.75 21.71
N LEU A 161 2.95 -1.60 21.60
CA LEU A 161 3.59 -2.23 22.74
C LEU A 161 4.65 -1.28 23.26
#